data_6a4e083ef02b6c527166371a93977e24
#
_entry.id   6a4e083ef02b6c527166371a93977e24
#
_cell.length_a   1.000
_cell.length_b   1.000
_cell.length_c   1.000
_cell.angle_alpha   90.00
_cell.angle_beta   90.00
_cell.angle_gamma   90.00
#
_symmetry.space_group_name_H-M   'P 1'
#
loop_
_entity.id
_entity.type
_entity.pdbx_description
1 polymer ?
#
loop_
_entity_poly.entity_id
_entity_poly.type
_entity_poly.pdbx_seq_one_letter_code
_entity_poly.pdbx_strand_id
1 'polypeptide(L)' 'IVEGKPKSEDSEEFSPQAIKALTLIAKELPLKKAAAIVAELYGYKKNALYQFGLDNLD' A
#
# COMPACT_ATOMS: atom_id res chain seq x y z
N ILE A 1 2.06 11.22 -24.11
CA ILE A 1 1.88 11.01 -23.70
C ILE A 1 1.92 10.59 -22.80
N VAL A 2 1.90 10.45 -22.32
CA VAL A 2 1.97 10.08 -21.62
C VAL A 2 1.81 9.83 -20.74
N GLU A 3 1.65 9.51 -20.22
CA GLU A 3 1.39 9.26 -19.43
C GLU A 3 1.99 9.08 -18.61
N GLY A 4 2.26 9.04 -18.38
CA GLY A 4 3.00 8.80 -17.58
C GLY A 4 2.85 9.03 -16.31
N LYS A 5 2.98 8.66 -15.70
CA LYS A 5 2.83 8.87 -14.61
C LYS A 5 3.88 8.83 -13.87
N PRO A 6 4.08 9.46 -13.33
CA PRO A 6 5.17 9.51 -12.66
C PRO A 6 5.15 8.69 -11.55
N LYS A 7 6.01 8.28 -11.22
CA LYS A 7 6.05 7.58 -10.26
C LYS A 7 6.72 8.24 -9.26
N SER A 8 6.34 8.49 -8.18
CA SER A 8 7.06 9.12 -7.19
C SER A 8 8.01 8.15 -6.61
N GLU A 9 8.93 8.59 -5.91
CA GLU A 9 9.84 7.70 -5.36
C GLU A 9 9.20 6.87 -4.32
N ASP A 10 8.09 7.26 -3.83
CA ASP A 10 7.38 6.46 -2.87
C ASP A 10 6.56 5.42 -3.54
N SER A 11 6.52 5.44 -4.84
CA SER A 11 5.68 4.54 -5.53
C SER A 11 6.40 3.24 -5.65
N GLU A 12 6.20 2.36 -4.79
CA GLU A 12 6.82 1.07 -4.84
C GLU A 12 5.92 0.09 -5.49
N GLU A 13 6.49 -0.91 -6.09
CA GLU A 13 5.69 -1.94 -6.70
C GLU A 13 5.38 -2.98 -5.68
N PHE A 14 4.16 -3.03 -5.24
CA PHE A 14 3.76 -4.00 -4.25
C PHE A 14 3.34 -5.27 -4.96
N SER A 15 3.69 -6.40 -4.39
CA SER A 15 3.28 -7.65 -4.99
C SER A 15 1.78 -7.81 -4.79
N PRO A 16 1.14 -8.61 -5.64
CA PRO A 16 -0.30 -8.83 -5.50
C PRO A 16 -0.67 -9.38 -4.13
N GLN A 17 0.21 -10.18 -3.57
CA GLN A 17 -0.07 -10.73 -2.25
C GLN A 17 -0.07 -9.65 -1.20
N ALA A 18 0.87 -8.72 -1.30
CA ALA A 18 0.92 -7.64 -0.34
C ALA A 18 -0.32 -6.76 -0.45
N ILE A 19 -0.73 -6.48 -1.67
CA ILE A 19 -1.91 -5.66 -1.87
C ILE A 19 -3.14 -6.36 -1.32
N LYS A 20 -3.25 -7.64 -1.57
CA LYS A 20 -4.37 -8.39 -1.06
C LYS A 20 -4.38 -8.41 0.45
N ALA A 21 -3.21 -8.63 1.05
CA ALA A 21 -3.13 -8.64 2.49
C ALA A 21 -3.53 -7.29 3.05
N LEU A 22 -3.07 -6.22 2.43
CA LEU A 22 -3.41 -4.90 2.88
C LEU A 22 -4.92 -4.68 2.84
N THR A 23 -5.54 -5.08 1.75
CA THR A 23 -6.98 -4.94 1.61
C THR A 23 -7.72 -5.73 2.68
N LEU A 24 -7.30 -6.96 2.88
CA LEU A 24 -7.98 -7.81 3.84
C LEU A 24 -7.82 -7.29 5.26
N ILE A 25 -6.63 -6.88 5.61
CA ILE A 25 -6.38 -6.38 6.95
C ILE A 25 -7.10 -5.06 7.16
N ALA A 26 -7.13 -4.23 6.13
CA ALA A 26 -7.78 -2.94 6.25
C ALA A 26 -9.28 -3.06 6.48
N LYS A 27 -9.85 -4.20 6.16
CA LYS A 27 -11.27 -4.39 6.42
C LYS A 27 -11.55 -4.54 7.89
N GLU A 28 -10.61 -5.14 8.60
CA GLU A 28 -10.81 -5.36 10.02
C GLU A 28 -10.15 -4.31 10.87
N LEU A 29 -9.04 -3.77 10.39
CA LEU A 29 -8.29 -2.79 11.13
C LEU A 29 -8.21 -1.49 10.35
N PRO A 30 -7.91 -0.41 11.04
CA PRO A 30 -7.73 0.86 10.34
C PRO A 30 -6.62 0.75 9.30
N LEU A 31 -6.72 1.54 8.27
CA LEU A 31 -5.74 1.50 7.21
C LEU A 31 -4.33 1.72 7.75
N LYS A 32 -4.20 2.61 8.69
CA LYS A 32 -2.91 2.88 9.28
C LYS A 32 -2.29 1.61 9.85
N LYS A 33 -3.08 0.86 10.58
CA LYS A 33 -2.59 -0.38 11.14
C LYS A 33 -2.32 -1.40 10.07
N ALA A 34 -3.20 -1.51 9.11
CA ALA A 34 -3.01 -2.47 8.03
C ALA A 34 -1.72 -2.18 7.30
N ALA A 35 -1.45 -0.93 7.02
CA ALA A 35 -0.23 -0.57 6.32
C ALA A 35 0.99 -0.94 7.14
N ALA A 36 0.93 -0.70 8.43
CA ALA A 36 2.07 -1.02 9.28
C ALA A 36 2.33 -2.52 9.30
N ILE A 37 1.28 -3.30 9.41
CA ILE A 37 1.43 -4.73 9.47
C ILE A 37 1.99 -5.28 8.16
N VAL A 38 1.42 -4.86 7.06
CA VAL A 38 1.88 -5.36 5.77
C VAL A 38 3.31 -4.89 5.51
N ALA A 39 3.63 -3.67 5.90
CA ALA A 39 4.97 -3.16 5.71
C ALA A 39 5.97 -4.04 6.44
N GLU A 40 5.63 -4.48 7.63
CA GLU A 40 6.52 -5.34 8.36
C GLU A 40 6.57 -6.73 7.80
N LEU A 41 5.46 -7.24 7.39
CA LEU A 41 5.42 -8.60 6.87
C LEU A 41 6.18 -8.73 5.57
N TYR A 42 6.06 -7.75 4.72
CA TYR A 42 6.63 -7.83 3.39
C TYR A 42 7.85 -6.95 3.20
N GLY A 43 8.17 -6.14 4.17
CA GLY A 43 9.35 -5.29 4.06
C GLY A 43 9.14 -4.05 3.23
N TYR A 44 7.92 -3.58 3.15
CA TYR A 44 7.65 -2.34 2.43
C TYR A 44 7.67 -1.16 3.39
N LYS A 45 7.51 0.02 2.84
CA LYS A 45 7.43 1.21 3.64
C LYS A 45 6.01 1.45 4.08
N LYS A 46 5.87 1.71 5.35
CA LYS A 46 4.56 1.96 5.92
C LYS A 46 3.86 3.13 5.23
N ASN A 47 4.60 4.19 5.02
CA ASN A 47 4.02 5.38 4.39
C ASN A 47 3.57 5.08 2.97
N ALA A 48 4.35 4.31 2.24
CA ALA A 48 3.99 3.98 0.87
C ALA A 48 2.72 3.16 0.84
N LEU A 49 2.60 2.19 1.73
CA LEU A 49 1.41 1.37 1.77
C LEU A 49 0.19 2.18 2.20
N TYR A 50 0.39 3.08 3.15
CA TYR A 50 -0.70 3.91 3.61
C TYR A 50 -1.21 4.79 2.48
N GLN A 51 -0.31 5.40 1.74
CA GLN A 51 -0.70 6.22 0.61
C GLN A 51 -1.41 5.39 -0.44
N PHE A 52 -0.88 4.21 -0.70
CA PHE A 52 -1.52 3.32 -1.65
C PHE A 52 -2.95 3.01 -1.21
N GLY A 53 -3.13 2.76 0.07
CA GLY A 53 -4.45 2.45 0.58
C GLY A 53 -5.39 3.62 0.48
N LEU A 54 -4.92 4.81 0.77
CA LEU A 54 -5.75 5.99 0.64
C LEU A 54 -6.20 6.18 -0.80
N ASP A 55 -5.31 5.87 -1.71
CA ASP A 55 -5.60 6.07 -3.12
C ASP A 55 -6.54 5.01 -3.66
N ASN A 56 -6.39 3.79 -3.21
CA ASN A 56 -7.13 2.67 -3.77
C ASN A 56 -8.24 2.13 -2.90
N LEU A 57 -8.05 2.14 -1.60
CA LEU A 57 -9.01 1.54 -0.71
C LEU A 57 -9.95 2.54 -0.08
N ASP A 58 -9.50 3.73 0.01
CA ASP A 58 -10.32 4.77 0.57
C ASP A 58 -10.79 5.70 -0.55
#